data_ba4514458150c0dd89fa8b824e579c95
#
_entry.id   ba4514458150c0dd89fa8b824e579c95
#
_cell.length_a   1.000
_cell.length_b   1.000
_cell.length_c   1.000
_cell.angle_alpha   90.00
_cell.angle_beta   90.00
_cell.angle_gamma   90.00
#
_symmetry.space_group_name_H-M   'P 1'
#
loop_
_entity.id
_entity.type
_entity.pdbx_description
1 polymer ?
#
loop_
_entity_poly.entity_id
_entity_poly.type
_entity_poly.pdbx_seq_one_letter_code
_entity_poly.pdbx_strand_id
1 'polypeptide(L)'
;MVLDKPEHFQNFYKYLKNINMAAIVTDQFRILNASNFIDSVTGGNDSYYVFLGLDNPVQDAFGRTTDWNTNAPNPTDNLKYSSHYRDTSLFGKKITSSNIRRLIRKVTWTSNASYEMYRHDYSIQNPTPNSNSSRLYDSNYYVINSDFRVYICIDNGSSGTSLKGGKSQDEPTFTDLEPSAAGTSGDGYIWKYLFSVSPSDIIKFDSTEYVVVPNDWKTSTDSQIVSVRENGNSGPTNPNQIKKVYIASGGGGYSEVVKTVDILGDGVGGRVSIKVSGGKITETQVVAGGYGYTWGIVDLGSLQPIDSLQNPAKLIPIIPPSKGHGYDIYTELGTDKVLAYARFDDSTKDFPTDTKFAQVGIIKNPTTFSSNTVVFTENQYSSLYAGITTSISGNPVIGEEIEQTRADGKIAKGYVASYDSETKVLKYFRDRSLYFGSINEDETDYNTVSADSNVYDFQSNGGNIVSVNGTFTASIDTSFNANKVTVGGKVIDLGVTFTEGLANPEINKKTGDIIYIDNRPLVTRDIRQKEDIKIILEF
;
A
#
# COMPACT_ATOMS: atom_id res chain seq x y z
N MET A 1 43.62 33.62 10.84
CA MET A 1 44.07 32.60 9.90
C MET A 1 43.18 32.71 8.67
N VAL A 2 43.69 33.43 7.66
CA VAL A 2 42.95 33.78 6.45
C VAL A 2 42.93 32.56 5.54
N LEU A 3 41.74 32.01 5.28
CA LEU A 3 41.55 30.98 4.27
C LEU A 3 41.25 31.66 2.92
N ASP A 4 42.32 32.02 2.24
CA ASP A 4 42.24 32.66 0.94
C ASP A 4 43.00 31.82 -0.09
N LYS A 5 42.37 30.74 -0.58
CA LYS A 5 42.73 30.11 -1.86
C LYS A 5 41.49 29.40 -2.46
N PRO A 6 41.12 29.76 -3.70
CA PRO A 6 39.98 29.12 -4.41
C PRO A 6 40.15 27.61 -4.61
N GLU A 7 41.35 27.09 -4.60
CA GLU A 7 41.68 25.67 -4.77
C GLU A 7 41.18 24.78 -3.62
N HIS A 8 41.09 25.33 -2.39
CA HIS A 8 40.55 24.56 -1.24
C HIS A 8 39.04 24.38 -1.31
N PHE A 9 38.33 25.36 -1.86
CA PHE A 9 36.89 25.24 -2.08
C PHE A 9 36.54 24.25 -3.19
N GLN A 10 37.30 24.21 -4.28
CA GLN A 10 37.09 23.25 -5.37
C GLN A 10 37.41 21.81 -4.92
N ASN A 11 38.42 21.60 -4.10
CA ASN A 11 38.74 20.30 -3.55
C ASN A 11 37.70 19.84 -2.51
N PHE A 12 37.16 20.76 -1.70
CA PHE A 12 36.06 20.45 -0.76
C PHE A 12 34.76 20.12 -1.49
N TYR A 13 34.41 20.85 -2.55
CA TYR A 13 33.27 20.54 -3.43
C TYR A 13 33.44 19.21 -4.19
N LYS A 14 34.67 18.90 -4.62
CA LYS A 14 34.99 17.61 -5.26
C LYS A 14 34.91 16.44 -4.26
N TYR A 15 35.30 16.70 -3.01
CA TYR A 15 35.17 15.73 -1.92
C TYR A 15 33.72 15.50 -1.53
N LEU A 16 32.89 16.56 -1.46
CA LEU A 16 31.45 16.46 -1.21
C LEU A 16 30.69 15.78 -2.36
N LYS A 17 31.14 15.92 -3.60
CA LYS A 17 30.50 15.26 -4.76
C LYS A 17 30.74 13.74 -4.79
N ASN A 18 31.74 13.25 -4.07
CA ASN A 18 32.05 11.81 -3.96
C ASN A 18 31.54 11.17 -2.67
N ILE A 19 30.91 11.93 -1.78
CA ILE A 19 30.18 11.37 -0.64
C ILE A 19 28.75 11.13 -1.14
N ASN A 20 28.48 9.95 -1.67
CA ASN A 20 27.15 9.42 -1.79
C ASN A 20 26.60 9.23 -0.37
N MET A 21 26.10 10.32 0.23
CA MET A 21 25.28 10.18 1.43
C MET A 21 23.95 9.60 0.98
N ALA A 22 23.84 8.28 1.05
CA ALA A 22 22.56 7.63 0.94
C ALA A 22 21.67 8.15 2.09
N ALA A 23 20.56 8.79 1.76
CA ALA A 23 19.57 9.14 2.76
C ALA A 23 19.04 7.85 3.38
N ILE A 24 19.22 7.69 4.69
CA ILE A 24 18.68 6.53 5.42
C ILE A 24 17.23 6.85 5.76
N VAL A 25 16.30 6.18 5.10
CA VAL A 25 14.89 6.22 5.45
C VAL A 25 14.66 5.21 6.58
N THR A 26 14.28 5.71 7.76
CA THR A 26 14.01 4.86 8.92
C THR A 26 12.64 4.18 8.82
N ASP A 27 12.49 3.02 9.46
CA ASP A 27 11.20 2.32 9.54
C ASP A 27 10.10 3.19 10.15
N GLN A 28 10.43 3.97 11.16
CA GLN A 28 9.51 4.93 11.79
C GLN A 28 8.98 5.95 10.78
N PHE A 29 9.84 6.46 9.90
CA PHE A 29 9.44 7.41 8.86
C PHE A 29 8.54 6.74 7.81
N ARG A 30 8.83 5.50 7.41
CA ARG A 30 7.98 4.72 6.48
C ARG A 30 6.58 4.49 7.05
N ILE A 31 6.50 4.06 8.32
CA ILE A 31 5.23 3.85 9.03
C ILE A 31 4.45 5.18 9.16
N LEU A 32 5.14 6.29 9.42
CA LEU A 32 4.52 7.61 9.47
C LEU A 32 3.94 8.02 8.11
N ASN A 33 4.69 7.81 7.02
CA ASN A 33 4.21 8.13 5.67
C ASN A 33 2.99 7.28 5.29
N ALA A 34 3.01 5.98 5.59
CA ALA A 34 1.85 5.11 5.40
C ALA A 34 0.64 5.61 6.20
N SER A 35 0.86 6.08 7.43
CA SER A 35 -0.18 6.68 8.28
C SER A 35 -0.75 7.95 7.66
N ASN A 36 0.11 8.88 7.25
CA ASN A 36 -0.29 10.14 6.64
C ASN A 36 -1.08 9.91 5.34
N PHE A 37 -0.69 8.93 4.53
CA PHE A 37 -1.43 8.59 3.32
C PHE A 37 -2.84 8.09 3.64
N ILE A 38 -3.01 7.18 4.59
CA ILE A 38 -4.32 6.70 5.02
C ILE A 38 -5.17 7.84 5.59
N ASP A 39 -4.59 8.68 6.43
CA ASP A 39 -5.28 9.82 7.03
C ASP A 39 -5.73 10.83 5.96
N SER A 40 -4.92 11.05 4.92
CA SER A 40 -5.29 11.89 3.77
C SER A 40 -6.47 11.29 2.98
N VAL A 41 -6.49 9.97 2.76
CA VAL A 41 -7.60 9.28 2.07
C VAL A 41 -8.88 9.28 2.91
N THR A 42 -8.77 9.10 4.24
CA THR A 42 -9.92 8.94 5.14
C THR A 42 -10.44 10.25 5.71
N GLY A 43 -9.62 11.29 5.74
CA GLY A 43 -9.93 12.59 6.35
C GLY A 43 -10.91 13.47 5.56
N GLY A 44 -11.26 13.10 4.33
CA GLY A 44 -12.31 13.76 3.54
C GLY A 44 -11.91 15.07 2.86
N ASN A 45 -10.69 15.58 3.06
CA ASN A 45 -10.20 16.80 2.40
C ASN A 45 -9.68 16.53 0.99
N ASP A 46 -9.18 15.33 0.74
CA ASP A 46 -8.65 14.87 -0.54
C ASP A 46 -9.54 13.79 -1.14
N SER A 47 -9.59 13.70 -2.46
CA SER A 47 -10.27 12.64 -3.21
C SER A 47 -9.26 11.81 -3.98
N TYR A 48 -9.22 10.51 -3.70
CA TYR A 48 -8.34 9.56 -4.37
C TYR A 48 -9.17 8.56 -5.17
N TYR A 49 -8.72 8.26 -6.37
CA TYR A 49 -9.38 7.31 -7.27
C TYR A 49 -8.37 6.30 -7.80
N VAL A 50 -8.74 5.01 -7.75
CA VAL A 50 -8.12 4.02 -8.63
C VAL A 50 -8.72 4.20 -10.00
N PHE A 51 -7.91 4.30 -11.04
CA PHE A 51 -8.38 4.42 -12.41
C PHE A 51 -7.84 3.29 -13.32
N LEU A 52 -8.62 2.98 -14.34
CA LEU A 52 -8.24 2.13 -15.45
C LEU A 52 -7.96 3.02 -16.66
N GLY A 53 -6.94 2.70 -17.42
CA GLY A 53 -6.53 3.50 -18.57
C GLY A 53 -5.97 2.65 -19.71
N LEU A 54 -5.79 3.31 -20.85
CA LEU A 54 -5.17 2.77 -22.06
C LEU A 54 -5.87 1.51 -22.57
N ASP A 55 -6.82 1.70 -23.47
CA ASP A 55 -7.63 0.64 -24.07
C ASP A 55 -6.87 -0.19 -25.11
N ASN A 56 -5.81 0.38 -25.70
CA ASN A 56 -4.96 -0.32 -26.67
C ASN A 56 -3.50 0.10 -26.55
N PRO A 57 -2.62 -0.76 -25.99
CA PRO A 57 -1.20 -0.47 -25.81
C PRO A 57 -0.38 -0.55 -27.13
N VAL A 58 -0.96 -1.05 -28.21
CA VAL A 58 -0.28 -1.18 -29.51
C VAL A 58 -0.42 0.09 -30.34
N GLN A 59 -1.24 1.06 -29.91
CA GLN A 59 -1.39 2.33 -30.61
C GLN A 59 -0.07 3.10 -30.72
N ASP A 60 0.15 3.69 -31.90
CA ASP A 60 1.36 4.48 -32.23
C ASP A 60 1.40 5.85 -31.51
N ALA A 61 0.32 6.22 -30.85
CA ALA A 61 0.32 7.37 -29.96
C ALA A 61 1.42 7.23 -28.90
N PHE A 62 2.27 8.23 -28.72
CA PHE A 62 3.45 8.23 -27.84
C PHE A 62 4.58 7.28 -28.27
N GLY A 63 4.77 7.01 -29.57
CA GLY A 63 5.86 6.17 -30.05
C GLY A 63 5.80 4.72 -29.53
N ARG A 64 4.60 4.23 -29.23
CA ARG A 64 4.40 2.84 -28.80
C ARG A 64 4.46 1.91 -29.99
N THR A 65 5.61 1.33 -30.19
CA THR A 65 5.85 0.33 -31.25
C THR A 65 5.87 -1.10 -30.69
N THR A 66 5.74 -1.27 -29.35
CA THR A 66 5.91 -2.57 -28.68
C THR A 66 4.58 -3.08 -28.17
N ASP A 67 4.27 -4.34 -28.46
CA ASP A 67 3.16 -5.06 -27.85
C ASP A 67 3.46 -5.31 -26.36
N TRP A 68 2.65 -4.74 -25.49
CA TRP A 68 2.77 -4.89 -24.03
C TRP A 68 2.33 -6.27 -23.53
N ASN A 69 1.69 -7.09 -24.35
CA ASN A 69 1.21 -8.42 -23.92
C ASN A 69 2.35 -9.30 -23.45
N THR A 70 3.53 -9.12 -24.02
CA THR A 70 4.73 -9.89 -23.65
C THR A 70 5.64 -9.14 -22.68
N ASN A 71 5.69 -7.82 -22.73
CA ASN A 71 6.59 -7.00 -21.91
C ASN A 71 6.07 -5.57 -21.80
N ALA A 72 5.19 -5.34 -20.85
CA ALA A 72 4.73 -3.98 -20.55
C ALA A 72 5.91 -3.14 -20.02
N PRO A 73 6.16 -1.93 -20.58
CA PRO A 73 7.28 -1.10 -20.15
C PRO A 73 7.05 -0.55 -18.75
N ASN A 74 8.14 -0.32 -18.01
CA ASN A 74 8.05 0.38 -16.74
C ASN A 74 7.47 1.78 -16.95
N PRO A 75 6.58 2.24 -16.07
CA PRO A 75 6.08 3.61 -16.10
C PRO A 75 7.22 4.63 -15.96
N THR A 76 7.09 5.75 -16.63
CA THR A 76 8.03 6.87 -16.54
C THR A 76 7.39 8.03 -15.79
N ASP A 77 8.10 8.58 -14.82
CA ASP A 77 7.67 9.74 -14.05
C ASP A 77 8.24 11.03 -14.65
N ASN A 78 7.44 11.66 -15.51
CA ASN A 78 7.69 13.00 -16.03
C ASN A 78 6.37 13.66 -16.47
N LEU A 79 6.40 14.95 -16.79
CA LEU A 79 5.22 15.73 -17.14
C LEU A 79 4.49 15.18 -18.39
N LYS A 80 5.23 14.74 -19.40
CA LYS A 80 4.69 14.16 -20.64
C LYS A 80 3.86 12.90 -20.33
N TYR A 81 4.47 11.96 -19.59
CA TYR A 81 3.78 10.70 -19.27
C TYR A 81 2.64 10.90 -18.28
N SER A 82 2.79 11.78 -17.28
CA SER A 82 1.69 12.11 -16.36
C SER A 82 0.47 12.69 -17.08
N SER A 83 0.70 13.53 -18.08
CA SER A 83 -0.38 14.06 -18.94
C SER A 83 -1.00 12.97 -19.80
N HIS A 84 -0.15 12.07 -20.35
CA HIS A 84 -0.63 10.93 -21.12
C HIS A 84 -1.50 9.98 -20.28
N TYR A 85 -1.08 9.66 -19.04
CA TYR A 85 -1.87 8.81 -18.15
C TYR A 85 -3.25 9.43 -17.84
N ARG A 86 -3.33 10.75 -17.68
CA ARG A 86 -4.60 11.46 -17.54
C ARG A 86 -5.44 11.40 -18.80
N ASP A 87 -4.83 11.63 -19.98
CA ASP A 87 -5.53 11.63 -21.27
C ASP A 87 -6.10 10.24 -21.62
N THR A 88 -5.38 9.17 -21.31
CA THR A 88 -5.78 7.79 -21.57
C THR A 88 -6.58 7.13 -20.44
N SER A 89 -6.80 7.82 -19.32
CA SER A 89 -7.70 7.37 -18.25
C SER A 89 -9.12 7.18 -18.80
N LEU A 90 -9.75 6.05 -18.47
CA LEU A 90 -11.09 5.69 -18.96
C LEU A 90 -12.14 5.81 -17.86
N PHE A 91 -11.91 5.16 -16.73
CA PHE A 91 -12.82 5.10 -15.59
C PHE A 91 -12.07 5.16 -14.27
N GLY A 92 -12.70 5.73 -13.26
CA GLY A 92 -12.15 5.76 -11.90
C GLY A 92 -13.16 5.39 -10.82
N LYS A 93 -12.68 4.75 -9.78
CA LYS A 93 -13.43 4.44 -8.55
C LYS A 93 -12.76 5.09 -7.35
N LYS A 94 -13.56 5.79 -6.54
CA LYS A 94 -13.08 6.48 -5.35
C LYS A 94 -12.57 5.49 -4.30
N ILE A 95 -11.41 5.78 -3.75
CA ILE A 95 -10.87 5.08 -2.58
C ILE A 95 -11.51 5.72 -1.35
N THR A 96 -12.22 4.91 -0.57
CA THR A 96 -12.86 5.34 0.69
C THR A 96 -12.21 4.63 1.87
N SER A 97 -12.55 5.03 3.09
CA SER A 97 -12.09 4.37 4.33
C SER A 97 -12.35 2.85 4.36
N SER A 98 -13.39 2.39 3.66
CA SER A 98 -13.72 0.96 3.55
C SER A 98 -12.86 0.20 2.52
N ASN A 99 -12.09 0.92 1.71
CA ASN A 99 -11.32 0.38 0.59
C ASN A 99 -9.81 0.55 0.74
N ILE A 100 -9.35 0.99 1.89
CA ILE A 100 -7.92 1.17 2.19
C ILE A 100 -7.57 0.47 3.50
N ARG A 101 -6.44 -0.24 3.56
CA ARG A 101 -5.95 -0.93 4.77
C ARG A 101 -4.44 -0.85 4.86
N ARG A 102 -3.94 -0.81 6.11
CA ARG A 102 -2.54 -1.07 6.42
C ARG A 102 -2.25 -2.54 6.24
N LEU A 103 -1.04 -2.85 5.82
CA LEU A 103 -0.58 -4.21 5.64
C LEU A 103 0.67 -4.49 6.47
N ILE A 104 0.76 -5.76 6.89
CA ILE A 104 1.99 -6.38 7.38
C ILE A 104 2.25 -7.66 6.58
N ARG A 105 3.47 -8.14 6.58
CA ARG A 105 3.83 -9.41 5.94
C ARG A 105 3.06 -10.59 6.57
N LYS A 106 2.55 -11.50 5.78
CA LYS A 106 1.82 -12.69 6.26
C LYS A 106 2.80 -13.76 6.74
N VAL A 107 2.78 -14.04 8.01
CA VAL A 107 3.51 -15.14 8.62
C VAL A 107 2.48 -16.11 9.19
N THR A 108 2.14 -17.14 8.42
CA THR A 108 1.15 -18.15 8.85
C THR A 108 1.79 -19.08 9.87
N TRP A 109 1.09 -19.30 11.00
CA TRP A 109 1.53 -20.30 11.97
C TRP A 109 1.53 -21.70 11.35
N THR A 110 2.55 -22.46 11.62
CA THR A 110 2.72 -23.84 11.15
C THR A 110 3.33 -24.68 12.26
N SER A 111 2.73 -25.83 12.52
CA SER A 111 3.26 -26.77 13.52
C SER A 111 4.70 -27.21 13.17
N ASN A 112 5.50 -27.36 14.19
CA ASN A 112 6.92 -27.77 14.10
C ASN A 112 7.83 -26.73 13.40
N ALA A 113 7.36 -25.49 13.24
CA ALA A 113 8.17 -24.36 12.76
C ALA A 113 8.85 -23.63 13.93
N SER A 114 9.95 -22.93 13.62
CA SER A 114 10.64 -22.06 14.59
C SER A 114 10.36 -20.61 14.27
N TYR A 115 9.99 -19.84 15.29
CA TYR A 115 9.71 -18.41 15.17
C TYR A 115 10.70 -17.62 16.01
N GLU A 116 10.95 -16.38 15.60
CA GLU A 116 11.70 -15.43 16.41
C GLU A 116 10.79 -14.88 17.52
N MET A 117 11.38 -14.47 18.62
CA MET A 117 10.67 -13.67 19.62
C MET A 117 10.83 -12.18 19.34
N TYR A 118 9.88 -11.37 19.82
CA TYR A 118 10.05 -9.92 19.82
C TYR A 118 11.30 -9.53 20.61
N ARG A 119 12.16 -8.71 20.01
CA ARG A 119 13.32 -8.11 20.69
C ARG A 119 13.57 -6.72 20.14
N HIS A 120 13.76 -5.76 21.03
CA HIS A 120 14.04 -4.36 20.70
C HIS A 120 15.48 -4.11 20.21
N ASP A 121 16.39 -5.07 20.42
CA ASP A 121 17.83 -4.92 20.24
C ASP A 121 18.37 -5.58 18.95
N TYR A 122 17.51 -6.05 18.05
CA TYR A 122 17.95 -6.57 16.77
C TYR A 122 18.67 -5.48 15.95
N SER A 123 19.85 -5.84 15.45
CA SER A 123 20.76 -4.96 14.72
C SER A 123 21.74 -5.77 13.89
N ILE A 124 22.56 -5.10 13.08
CA ILE A 124 23.65 -5.74 12.33
C ILE A 124 24.61 -6.47 13.28
N GLN A 125 24.89 -5.93 14.48
CA GLN A 125 25.76 -6.53 15.49
C GLN A 125 25.07 -7.61 16.32
N ASN A 126 23.74 -7.64 16.30
CA ASN A 126 22.93 -8.59 17.07
C ASN A 126 21.73 -9.06 16.22
N PRO A 127 21.98 -9.87 15.18
CA PRO A 127 20.92 -10.32 14.28
C PRO A 127 20.01 -11.36 14.95
N THR A 128 18.90 -11.64 14.31
CA THR A 128 17.97 -12.67 14.74
C THR A 128 18.61 -14.07 14.69
N PRO A 129 18.43 -14.91 15.69
CA PRO A 129 19.10 -16.21 15.78
C PRO A 129 18.73 -17.21 14.67
N ASN A 130 17.50 -17.19 14.17
CA ASN A 130 17.02 -18.15 13.17
C ASN A 130 17.21 -17.67 11.73
N SER A 131 16.81 -16.43 11.43
CA SER A 131 16.80 -15.88 10.07
C SER A 131 18.02 -15.01 9.75
N ASN A 132 18.86 -14.68 10.74
CA ASN A 132 20.00 -13.77 10.61
C ASN A 132 19.61 -12.37 10.09
N SER A 133 18.37 -11.95 10.34
CA SER A 133 17.90 -10.61 10.01
C SER A 133 18.46 -9.57 10.97
N SER A 134 18.85 -8.40 10.48
CA SER A 134 19.28 -7.26 11.29
C SER A 134 18.14 -6.34 11.71
N ARG A 135 16.92 -6.60 11.24
CA ARG A 135 15.73 -5.78 11.51
C ARG A 135 14.61 -6.64 12.08
N LEU A 136 13.92 -6.10 13.08
CA LEU A 136 12.77 -6.78 13.69
C LEU A 136 11.69 -7.11 12.64
N TYR A 137 11.32 -6.14 11.80
CA TYR A 137 10.22 -6.27 10.84
C TYR A 137 10.47 -7.27 9.71
N ASP A 138 11.72 -7.67 9.48
CA ASP A 138 12.08 -8.71 8.52
C ASP A 138 12.08 -10.12 9.14
N SER A 139 11.89 -10.22 10.47
CA SER A 139 11.87 -11.48 11.20
C SER A 139 10.45 -12.03 11.41
N ASN A 140 10.33 -13.32 11.73
CA ASN A 140 9.05 -13.99 11.96
C ASN A 140 8.70 -13.99 13.44
N TYR A 141 8.52 -12.81 14.05
CA TYR A 141 8.23 -12.66 15.49
C TYR A 141 6.73 -12.55 15.81
N TYR A 142 5.88 -12.59 14.80
CA TYR A 142 4.43 -12.66 14.92
C TYR A 142 3.88 -13.69 13.95
N VAL A 143 2.67 -14.17 14.19
CA VAL A 143 1.99 -15.13 13.34
C VAL A 143 0.51 -14.79 13.18
N ILE A 144 -0.08 -15.22 12.07
CA ILE A 144 -1.53 -15.34 11.92
C ILE A 144 -1.91 -16.82 11.98
N ASN A 145 -2.92 -17.14 12.79
CA ASN A 145 -3.42 -18.50 12.93
C ASN A 145 -4.52 -18.83 11.90
N SER A 146 -5.04 -20.07 11.97
CA SER A 146 -6.12 -20.55 11.10
C SER A 146 -7.45 -19.81 11.27
N ASP A 147 -7.70 -19.18 12.43
CA ASP A 147 -8.88 -18.37 12.75
C ASP A 147 -8.70 -16.88 12.37
N PHE A 148 -7.68 -16.53 11.60
CA PHE A 148 -7.33 -15.14 11.24
C PHE A 148 -7.05 -14.23 12.45
N ARG A 149 -6.49 -14.79 13.52
CA ARG A 149 -6.03 -14.05 14.69
C ARG A 149 -4.53 -13.84 14.63
N VAL A 150 -4.08 -12.65 15.00
CA VAL A 150 -2.66 -12.26 14.97
C VAL A 150 -2.09 -12.28 16.38
N TYR A 151 -0.95 -12.95 16.53
CA TYR A 151 -0.22 -13.12 17.80
C TYR A 151 1.22 -12.69 17.64
N ILE A 152 1.76 -12.01 18.66
CA ILE A 152 3.19 -11.72 18.76
C ILE A 152 3.87 -12.75 19.69
N CYS A 153 5.05 -13.21 19.29
CA CYS A 153 5.85 -14.13 20.06
C CYS A 153 6.65 -13.37 21.14
N ILE A 154 6.34 -13.57 22.40
CA ILE A 154 7.01 -12.95 23.54
C ILE A 154 8.19 -13.82 24.01
N ASP A 155 8.06 -15.13 23.95
CA ASP A 155 9.11 -16.09 24.25
C ASP A 155 9.02 -17.26 23.26
N ASN A 156 10.14 -17.67 22.70
CA ASN A 156 10.24 -18.80 21.79
C ASN A 156 10.93 -20.04 22.42
N GLY A 157 10.97 -20.09 23.75
CA GLY A 157 11.65 -21.15 24.48
C GLY A 157 13.19 -21.08 24.43
N SER A 158 13.75 -19.90 24.07
CA SER A 158 15.21 -19.72 24.07
C SER A 158 15.80 -19.81 25.47
N SER A 159 16.96 -20.46 25.57
CA SER A 159 17.70 -20.70 26.81
C SER A 159 19.20 -20.64 26.57
N GLY A 160 20.01 -20.70 27.61
CA GLY A 160 21.47 -20.74 27.49
C GLY A 160 22.02 -21.98 26.76
N THR A 161 21.21 -23.03 26.64
CA THR A 161 21.54 -24.25 25.87
C THR A 161 20.89 -24.27 24.48
N SER A 162 19.88 -23.43 24.23
CA SER A 162 19.18 -23.30 22.94
C SER A 162 18.90 -21.85 22.65
N LEU A 163 19.88 -21.13 22.10
CA LEU A 163 19.77 -19.70 21.79
C LEU A 163 18.73 -19.40 20.71
N LYS A 164 18.45 -20.36 19.85
CA LYS A 164 17.48 -20.25 18.75
C LYS A 164 16.02 -20.48 19.18
N GLY A 165 15.81 -20.93 20.40
CA GLY A 165 14.52 -21.38 20.89
C GLY A 165 14.15 -22.79 20.43
N GLY A 166 12.89 -23.14 20.59
CA GLY A 166 12.31 -24.43 20.23
C GLY A 166 11.56 -24.38 18.90
N LYS A 167 10.77 -25.43 18.66
CA LYS A 167 9.80 -25.52 17.58
C LYS A 167 8.41 -25.40 18.16
N SER A 168 7.58 -24.51 17.61
CA SER A 168 6.19 -24.36 18.06
C SER A 168 5.36 -25.58 17.67
N GLN A 169 4.69 -26.18 18.64
CA GLN A 169 3.89 -27.39 18.46
C GLN A 169 2.39 -27.10 18.49
N ASP A 170 1.97 -26.15 19.33
CA ASP A 170 0.57 -25.83 19.56
C ASP A 170 0.22 -24.46 18.95
N GLU A 171 -0.86 -24.43 18.16
CA GLU A 171 -1.37 -23.20 17.55
C GLU A 171 -2.00 -22.30 18.61
N PRO A 172 -1.62 -21.01 18.70
CA PRO A 172 -2.30 -20.08 19.60
C PRO A 172 -3.72 -19.77 19.08
N THR A 173 -4.73 -20.02 19.92
CA THR A 173 -6.15 -19.82 19.59
C THR A 173 -6.92 -18.99 20.61
N PHE A 174 -6.28 -18.63 21.72
CA PHE A 174 -6.86 -17.83 22.81
C PHE A 174 -6.96 -16.34 22.46
N THR A 175 -7.76 -15.61 23.24
CA THR A 175 -7.88 -14.14 23.13
C THR A 175 -7.58 -13.45 24.46
N ASP A 176 -6.82 -14.12 25.33
CA ASP A 176 -6.40 -13.59 26.62
C ASP A 176 -5.53 -12.35 26.43
N LEU A 177 -5.71 -11.38 27.33
CA LEU A 177 -4.99 -10.12 27.29
C LEU A 177 -3.54 -10.25 27.72
N GLU A 178 -3.25 -11.21 28.61
CA GLU A 178 -1.89 -11.52 29.04
C GLU A 178 -1.23 -12.55 28.11
N PRO A 179 0.09 -12.47 27.93
CA PRO A 179 0.83 -13.49 27.20
C PRO A 179 0.67 -14.87 27.84
N SER A 180 0.35 -15.87 27.03
CA SER A 180 0.09 -17.24 27.48
C SER A 180 0.74 -18.27 26.57
N ALA A 181 0.99 -19.47 27.11
CA ALA A 181 1.38 -20.63 26.30
C ALA A 181 0.16 -21.14 25.51
N ALA A 182 0.40 -21.64 24.30
CA ALA A 182 -0.61 -22.36 23.55
C ALA A 182 -0.58 -23.84 23.91
N GLY A 183 -1.77 -24.48 23.96
CA GLY A 183 -1.93 -25.91 24.17
C GLY A 183 -1.22 -26.48 25.39
N THR A 184 -0.74 -27.72 25.29
CA THR A 184 -0.19 -28.49 26.43
C THR A 184 1.15 -29.15 26.11
N SER A 185 1.74 -28.92 24.94
CA SER A 185 3.02 -29.56 24.55
C SER A 185 4.22 -29.12 25.40
N GLY A 186 4.15 -27.92 26.03
CA GLY A 186 5.26 -27.36 26.78
C GLY A 186 6.44 -26.97 25.88
N ASP A 187 6.19 -26.53 24.65
CA ASP A 187 7.19 -26.16 23.66
C ASP A 187 8.00 -24.91 24.00
N GLY A 188 7.60 -24.20 25.08
CA GLY A 188 8.25 -22.99 25.59
C GLY A 188 7.80 -21.70 24.88
N TYR A 189 6.90 -21.77 23.92
CA TYR A 189 6.37 -20.58 23.27
C TYR A 189 5.35 -19.87 24.15
N ILE A 190 5.49 -18.54 24.24
CA ILE A 190 4.53 -17.65 24.90
C ILE A 190 4.08 -16.63 23.85
N TRP A 191 2.79 -16.62 23.59
CA TRP A 191 2.16 -15.75 22.61
C TRP A 191 1.30 -14.68 23.29
N LYS A 192 1.22 -13.50 22.69
CA LYS A 192 0.25 -12.47 23.06
C LYS A 192 -0.68 -12.22 21.90
N TYR A 193 -1.97 -12.33 22.15
CA TYR A 193 -3.01 -11.94 21.20
C TYR A 193 -2.99 -10.44 20.94
N LEU A 194 -3.12 -10.04 19.66
CA LEU A 194 -3.20 -8.63 19.24
C LEU A 194 -4.58 -8.29 18.68
N PHE A 195 -4.98 -8.91 17.58
CA PHE A 195 -6.28 -8.65 16.95
C PHE A 195 -6.73 -9.81 16.08
N SER A 196 -8.03 -9.77 15.71
CA SER A 196 -8.62 -10.66 14.72
C SER A 196 -8.92 -9.87 13.45
N VAL A 197 -8.64 -10.45 12.28
CA VAL A 197 -9.01 -9.85 10.99
C VAL A 197 -10.51 -9.99 10.80
N SER A 198 -11.21 -8.91 10.44
CA SER A 198 -12.66 -8.95 10.24
C SER A 198 -13.04 -9.79 9.02
N PRO A 199 -14.19 -10.49 9.01
CA PRO A 199 -14.65 -11.26 7.85
C PRO A 199 -14.76 -10.41 6.58
N SER A 200 -15.18 -9.16 6.69
CA SER A 200 -15.26 -8.22 5.56
C SER A 200 -13.90 -7.89 4.98
N ASP A 201 -12.89 -7.79 5.83
CA ASP A 201 -11.51 -7.52 5.39
C ASP A 201 -10.87 -8.76 4.77
N ILE A 202 -11.16 -9.95 5.29
CA ILE A 202 -10.73 -11.21 4.68
C ILE A 202 -11.24 -11.30 3.24
N ILE A 203 -12.54 -11.08 3.01
CA ILE A 203 -13.14 -11.17 1.66
C ILE A 203 -12.50 -10.18 0.67
N LYS A 204 -12.23 -8.96 1.11
CA LYS A 204 -11.72 -7.90 0.23
C LYS A 204 -10.21 -7.93 0.04
N PHE A 205 -9.47 -8.20 1.11
CA PHE A 205 -8.04 -7.90 1.16
C PHE A 205 -7.16 -9.12 1.37
N ASP A 206 -7.71 -10.34 1.57
CA ASP A 206 -6.86 -11.52 1.77
C ASP A 206 -5.85 -11.68 0.65
N SER A 207 -4.63 -12.00 1.05
CA SER A 207 -3.46 -12.16 0.22
C SER A 207 -2.62 -13.33 0.71
N THR A 208 -1.83 -13.91 -0.17
CA THR A 208 -0.83 -14.94 0.20
C THR A 208 0.36 -14.33 0.93
N GLU A 209 0.64 -13.03 0.72
CA GLU A 209 1.86 -12.38 1.18
C GLU A 209 1.62 -11.40 2.34
N TYR A 210 0.39 -10.87 2.47
CA TYR A 210 0.09 -9.79 3.41
C TYR A 210 -1.15 -10.07 4.24
N VAL A 211 -1.14 -9.51 5.45
CA VAL A 211 -2.27 -9.48 6.39
C VAL A 211 -2.68 -8.02 6.60
N VAL A 212 -3.96 -7.76 6.60
CA VAL A 212 -4.49 -6.43 6.90
C VAL A 212 -4.50 -6.14 8.40
N VAL A 213 -4.23 -4.89 8.73
CA VAL A 213 -4.25 -4.36 10.09
C VAL A 213 -5.39 -3.34 10.21
N PRO A 214 -6.17 -3.35 11.30
CA PRO A 214 -7.25 -2.37 11.50
C PRO A 214 -6.75 -0.93 11.40
N ASN A 215 -7.41 -0.08 10.62
CA ASN A 215 -7.00 1.32 10.45
C ASN A 215 -7.37 2.21 11.65
N ASP A 216 -8.40 1.83 12.39
CA ASP A 216 -8.99 2.59 13.49
C ASP A 216 -8.44 2.19 14.87
N TRP A 217 -7.34 1.44 14.93
CA TRP A 217 -6.79 0.92 16.19
C TRP A 217 -6.67 1.98 17.28
N LYS A 218 -6.20 3.17 16.94
CA LYS A 218 -5.99 4.26 17.91
C LYS A 218 -7.29 4.94 18.37
N THR A 219 -8.34 4.88 17.54
CA THR A 219 -9.62 5.60 17.76
C THR A 219 -10.81 4.69 17.97
N SER A 220 -10.64 3.38 17.75
CA SER A 220 -11.72 2.39 17.88
C SER A 220 -12.31 2.38 19.28
N THR A 221 -13.64 2.23 19.33
CA THR A 221 -14.43 2.01 20.55
C THR A 221 -14.86 0.54 20.69
N ASP A 222 -14.43 -0.33 19.78
CA ASP A 222 -14.65 -1.77 19.88
C ASP A 222 -14.02 -2.31 21.17
N SER A 223 -14.81 -3.03 21.97
CA SER A 223 -14.40 -3.47 23.30
C SER A 223 -13.17 -4.37 23.29
N GLN A 224 -13.02 -5.22 22.28
CA GLN A 224 -11.86 -6.12 22.15
C GLN A 224 -10.61 -5.34 21.79
N ILE A 225 -10.70 -4.41 20.83
CA ILE A 225 -9.58 -3.53 20.46
C ILE A 225 -9.16 -2.67 21.65
N VAL A 226 -10.12 -2.03 22.33
CA VAL A 226 -9.86 -1.20 23.51
C VAL A 226 -9.20 -2.02 24.61
N SER A 227 -9.69 -3.24 24.87
CA SER A 227 -9.11 -4.10 25.91
C SER A 227 -7.65 -4.47 25.62
N VAL A 228 -7.30 -4.81 24.38
CA VAL A 228 -5.91 -5.11 24.00
C VAL A 228 -5.04 -3.86 24.06
N ARG A 229 -5.53 -2.75 23.48
CA ARG A 229 -4.82 -1.47 23.43
C ARG A 229 -4.54 -0.90 24.83
N GLU A 230 -5.54 -0.88 25.70
CA GLU A 230 -5.43 -0.30 27.05
C GLU A 230 -4.82 -1.28 28.06
N ASN A 231 -4.78 -2.57 27.76
CA ASN A 231 -4.08 -3.55 28.62
C ASN A 231 -2.60 -3.18 28.80
N GLY A 232 -2.00 -2.61 27.75
CA GLY A 232 -0.67 -2.02 27.82
C GLY A 232 -0.55 -0.77 28.69
N ASN A 233 -1.64 -0.06 29.03
CA ASN A 233 -1.62 1.26 29.63
C ASN A 233 -2.09 1.33 31.09
N SER A 234 -2.49 0.23 31.71
CA SER A 234 -3.22 0.20 32.98
C SER A 234 -2.35 0.18 34.25
N GLY A 235 -1.35 1.03 34.34
CA GLY A 235 -0.63 1.30 35.60
C GLY A 235 0.51 0.33 35.94
N PRO A 236 1.02 0.34 37.18
CA PRO A 236 2.25 -0.37 37.56
C PRO A 236 2.16 -1.88 37.52
N THR A 237 0.99 -2.43 37.30
CA THR A 237 0.78 -3.88 37.32
C THR A 237 0.98 -4.56 35.98
N ASN A 238 1.04 -3.83 34.86
CA ASN A 238 0.95 -4.54 33.60
C ASN A 238 1.76 -4.10 32.37
N PRO A 239 1.92 -2.86 31.97
CA PRO A 239 2.09 -2.66 30.54
C PRO A 239 3.49 -2.57 30.00
N ASN A 240 4.41 -2.04 30.76
CA ASN A 240 5.81 -1.89 30.34
C ASN A 240 6.68 -2.88 31.11
N GLN A 241 6.10 -4.03 31.47
CA GLN A 241 6.83 -5.06 32.20
C GLN A 241 7.73 -5.85 31.25
N ILE A 242 8.95 -6.02 31.67
CA ILE A 242 9.85 -7.00 31.07
C ILE A 242 9.24 -8.40 31.28
N LYS A 243 8.96 -9.11 30.19
CA LYS A 243 8.36 -10.45 30.23
C LYS A 243 9.42 -11.54 29.99
N LYS A 244 10.59 -11.19 29.42
CA LYS A 244 11.69 -12.11 29.12
C LYS A 244 13.05 -11.45 29.35
N VAL A 245 14.00 -12.22 29.82
CA VAL A 245 15.43 -11.90 29.76
C VAL A 245 16.08 -12.91 28.82
N TYR A 246 16.63 -12.46 27.72
CA TYR A 246 17.28 -13.31 26.72
C TYR A 246 18.72 -13.60 27.10
N ILE A 247 19.13 -14.85 26.96
CA ILE A 247 20.52 -15.29 27.21
C ILE A 247 21.27 -15.23 25.88
N ALA A 248 22.01 -14.15 25.64
CA ALA A 248 22.87 -14.05 24.45
C ALA A 248 24.16 -14.88 24.62
N SER A 249 24.65 -15.01 25.85
CA SER A 249 25.73 -15.90 26.23
C SER A 249 25.58 -16.31 27.71
N GLY A 250 25.65 -17.60 28.00
CA GLY A 250 25.61 -18.10 29.36
C GLY A 250 26.89 -17.87 30.16
N GLY A 251 27.95 -17.39 29.52
CA GLY A 251 29.24 -17.16 30.13
C GLY A 251 29.94 -18.44 30.62
N GLY A 252 30.78 -18.32 31.62
CA GLY A 252 31.50 -19.44 32.24
C GLY A 252 32.12 -19.06 33.58
N GLY A 253 32.32 -20.08 34.44
CA GLY A 253 32.97 -19.89 35.76
C GLY A 253 32.01 -19.52 36.88
N TYR A 254 30.69 -19.56 36.66
CA TYR A 254 29.70 -19.31 37.71
C TYR A 254 29.54 -20.50 38.66
N SER A 255 29.28 -20.20 39.94
CA SER A 255 28.92 -21.21 40.92
C SER A 255 27.50 -21.73 40.69
N GLU A 256 27.29 -23.03 40.88
CA GLU A 256 25.95 -23.65 40.77
C GLU A 256 24.97 -23.00 41.75
N VAL A 257 23.92 -22.39 41.24
CA VAL A 257 22.92 -21.70 42.05
C VAL A 257 21.64 -21.41 41.26
N VAL A 258 20.53 -21.27 41.98
CA VAL A 258 19.33 -20.57 41.52
C VAL A 258 19.18 -19.31 42.37
N LYS A 259 19.29 -18.14 41.77
CA LYS A 259 19.27 -16.87 42.51
C LYS A 259 18.46 -15.81 41.76
N THR A 260 17.64 -15.07 42.51
CA THR A 260 16.96 -13.89 42.00
C THR A 260 17.88 -12.67 42.13
N VAL A 261 18.06 -11.96 41.03
CA VAL A 261 18.84 -10.72 40.91
C VAL A 261 18.01 -9.58 40.34
N ASP A 262 18.44 -8.37 40.58
CA ASP A 262 17.74 -7.19 40.12
C ASP A 262 18.08 -6.85 38.63
N ILE A 263 17.15 -6.22 37.96
CA ILE A 263 17.36 -5.56 36.66
C ILE A 263 17.58 -4.08 36.96
N LEU A 264 18.77 -3.59 36.67
CA LEU A 264 19.17 -2.20 36.83
C LEU A 264 18.89 -1.42 35.56
N GLY A 265 18.48 -0.14 35.66
CA GLY A 265 18.18 0.70 34.53
C GLY A 265 17.45 1.98 34.95
N ASP A 266 16.73 2.59 34.04
CA ASP A 266 15.89 3.76 34.30
C ASP A 266 14.49 3.41 34.83
N GLY A 267 14.08 2.13 34.75
CA GLY A 267 12.87 1.60 35.37
C GLY A 267 13.09 1.12 36.82
N VAL A 268 12.02 0.60 37.41
CA VAL A 268 12.04 0.13 38.80
C VAL A 268 11.38 -1.24 38.98
N GLY A 269 11.89 -2.02 39.93
CA GLY A 269 11.27 -3.24 40.44
C GLY A 269 11.41 -4.47 39.52
N GLY A 270 12.23 -4.41 38.47
CA GLY A 270 12.53 -5.57 37.63
C GLY A 270 13.43 -6.59 38.35
N ARG A 271 13.04 -7.87 38.33
CA ARG A 271 13.78 -8.96 38.97
C ARG A 271 13.70 -10.24 38.13
N VAL A 272 14.82 -10.94 38.03
CA VAL A 272 14.96 -12.20 37.30
C VAL A 272 15.58 -13.28 38.14
N SER A 273 15.01 -14.47 38.11
CA SER A 273 15.62 -15.67 38.64
C SER A 273 16.56 -16.26 37.60
N ILE A 274 17.78 -16.52 37.98
CA ILE A 274 18.86 -17.08 37.16
C ILE A 274 19.20 -18.47 37.69
N LYS A 275 19.27 -19.46 36.78
CA LYS A 275 19.76 -20.80 37.07
C LYS A 275 21.12 -21.00 36.42
N VAL A 276 22.09 -21.37 37.21
CA VAL A 276 23.42 -21.77 36.77
C VAL A 276 23.51 -23.29 36.77
N SER A 277 24.01 -23.86 35.68
CA SER A 277 24.31 -25.30 35.60
C SER A 277 25.54 -25.52 34.71
N GLY A 278 26.48 -26.36 35.20
CA GLY A 278 27.77 -26.60 34.56
C GLY A 278 28.63 -25.34 34.42
N GLY A 279 28.55 -24.45 35.43
CA GLY A 279 29.30 -23.20 35.45
C GLY A 279 28.81 -22.13 34.46
N LYS A 280 27.65 -22.30 33.85
CA LYS A 280 27.02 -21.37 32.87
C LYS A 280 25.61 -21.03 33.28
N ILE A 281 25.15 -19.84 32.91
CA ILE A 281 23.75 -19.48 33.05
C ILE A 281 22.97 -20.20 31.93
N THR A 282 22.03 -21.06 32.32
CA THR A 282 21.25 -21.90 31.40
C THR A 282 19.80 -21.47 31.27
N GLU A 283 19.22 -20.89 32.31
CA GLU A 283 17.81 -20.46 32.30
C GLU A 283 17.66 -19.12 33.01
N THR A 284 16.68 -18.35 32.55
CA THR A 284 16.24 -17.09 33.16
C THR A 284 14.72 -17.11 33.24
N GLN A 285 14.17 -16.70 34.38
CA GLN A 285 12.73 -16.54 34.59
C GLN A 285 12.46 -15.18 35.20
N VAL A 286 11.67 -14.34 34.56
CA VAL A 286 11.27 -13.06 35.14
C VAL A 286 10.34 -13.30 36.31
N VAL A 287 10.75 -12.84 37.51
CA VAL A 287 9.99 -12.93 38.76
C VAL A 287 9.10 -11.70 38.91
N ALA A 288 9.63 -10.54 38.58
CA ALA A 288 8.89 -9.28 38.52
C ALA A 288 9.38 -8.49 37.32
N GLY A 289 8.47 -8.11 36.43
CA GLY A 289 8.82 -7.39 35.21
C GLY A 289 9.17 -5.92 35.43
N GLY A 290 8.83 -5.37 36.58
CA GLY A 290 9.02 -3.96 36.89
C GLY A 290 8.19 -3.04 35.96
N TYR A 291 8.52 -1.77 35.90
CA TYR A 291 7.89 -0.80 34.99
C TYR A 291 8.81 0.40 34.71
N GLY A 292 8.53 1.09 33.61
CA GLY A 292 9.21 2.33 33.24
C GLY A 292 10.59 2.14 32.60
N TYR A 293 10.97 0.90 32.24
CA TYR A 293 12.24 0.64 31.58
C TYR A 293 12.22 1.09 30.12
N THR A 294 13.21 1.89 29.73
CA THR A 294 13.60 2.12 28.34
C THR A 294 14.93 1.44 28.00
N TRP A 295 15.71 1.13 29.02
CA TRP A 295 16.90 0.30 28.96
C TRP A 295 17.10 -0.44 30.29
N GLY A 296 17.81 -1.55 30.25
CA GLY A 296 18.12 -2.30 31.48
C GLY A 296 19.25 -3.30 31.32
N ILE A 297 19.91 -3.62 32.40
CA ILE A 297 20.92 -4.68 32.51
C ILE A 297 20.64 -5.56 33.72
N VAL A 298 20.98 -6.83 33.61
CA VAL A 298 20.87 -7.76 34.75
C VAL A 298 22.07 -7.60 35.67
N ASP A 299 21.84 -7.47 36.98
CA ASP A 299 22.91 -7.35 37.97
C ASP A 299 23.61 -8.69 38.24
N LEU A 300 24.57 -9.01 37.37
CA LEU A 300 25.41 -10.22 37.56
C LEU A 300 26.44 -10.08 38.66
N GLY A 301 26.78 -8.88 39.10
CA GLY A 301 27.72 -8.62 40.19
C GLY A 301 27.19 -9.12 41.54
N SER A 302 25.86 -9.07 41.71
CA SER A 302 25.23 -9.65 42.90
C SER A 302 25.19 -11.19 42.89
N LEU A 303 25.28 -11.81 41.70
CA LEU A 303 25.37 -13.27 41.58
C LEU A 303 26.77 -13.77 41.94
N GLN A 304 27.81 -13.17 41.37
CA GLN A 304 29.22 -13.46 41.61
C GLN A 304 30.06 -12.24 41.14
N PRO A 305 31.16 -11.88 41.84
CA PRO A 305 32.02 -10.79 41.42
C PRO A 305 32.49 -10.96 39.98
N ILE A 306 32.21 -9.96 39.10
CA ILE A 306 32.51 -10.02 37.66
C ILE A 306 34.01 -10.14 37.41
N ASP A 307 34.84 -9.50 38.23
CA ASP A 307 36.30 -9.55 38.13
C ASP A 307 36.89 -10.94 38.31
N SER A 308 36.11 -11.88 38.88
CA SER A 308 36.49 -13.29 39.03
C SER A 308 36.17 -14.13 37.77
N LEU A 309 35.50 -13.58 36.78
CA LEU A 309 35.04 -14.30 35.59
C LEU A 309 35.90 -13.98 34.38
N GLN A 310 36.43 -14.99 33.73
CA GLN A 310 37.15 -14.85 32.46
C GLN A 310 36.20 -14.64 31.26
N ASN A 311 34.97 -15.09 31.39
CA ASN A 311 33.96 -15.00 30.35
C ASN A 311 32.58 -14.68 30.96
N PRO A 312 32.26 -13.41 31.22
CA PRO A 312 30.99 -13.03 31.81
C PRO A 312 29.81 -13.34 30.88
N ALA A 313 28.69 -13.73 31.44
CA ALA A 313 27.44 -13.93 30.67
C ALA A 313 26.92 -12.61 30.12
N LYS A 314 26.22 -12.71 29.00
CA LYS A 314 25.49 -11.60 28.40
C LYS A 314 23.98 -11.89 28.44
N LEU A 315 23.28 -11.20 29.33
CA LEU A 315 21.84 -11.30 29.52
C LEU A 315 21.20 -9.99 29.06
N ILE A 316 20.12 -10.06 28.28
CA ILE A 316 19.45 -8.91 27.68
C ILE A 316 17.99 -8.91 28.16
N PRO A 317 17.60 -7.99 29.07
CA PRO A 317 16.20 -7.76 29.38
C PRO A 317 15.48 -7.28 28.14
N ILE A 318 14.38 -7.93 27.75
CA ILE A 318 13.62 -7.55 26.56
C ILE A 318 12.67 -6.43 26.95
N ILE A 319 12.98 -5.22 26.47
CA ILE A 319 12.18 -4.02 26.73
C ILE A 319 10.98 -4.04 25.78
N PRO A 320 9.73 -4.02 26.28
CA PRO A 320 8.53 -3.94 25.47
C PRO A 320 8.41 -2.56 24.79
N PRO A 321 7.53 -2.41 23.78
CA PRO A 321 7.20 -1.09 23.24
C PRO A 321 6.70 -0.13 24.33
N SER A 322 6.86 1.17 24.10
CA SER A 322 6.28 2.19 24.99
C SER A 322 4.80 1.94 25.20
N LYS A 323 4.34 1.92 26.46
CA LYS A 323 2.97 1.56 26.88
C LYS A 323 2.58 0.09 26.64
N GLY A 324 3.54 -0.79 26.35
CA GLY A 324 3.37 -2.24 26.27
C GLY A 324 2.93 -2.77 24.89
N HIS A 325 2.96 -4.10 24.79
CA HIS A 325 2.55 -4.81 23.58
C HIS A 325 1.06 -4.62 23.29
N GLY A 326 0.73 -4.30 22.04
CA GLY A 326 -0.64 -4.09 21.58
C GLY A 326 -1.13 -2.65 21.69
N TYR A 327 -0.41 -1.72 22.32
CA TYR A 327 -0.83 -0.31 22.40
C TYR A 327 -0.77 0.37 21.02
N ASP A 328 0.36 0.31 20.34
CA ASP A 328 0.55 0.82 18.98
C ASP A 328 1.00 -0.30 18.04
N ILE A 329 0.04 -1.08 17.56
CA ILE A 329 0.32 -2.20 16.65
C ILE A 329 0.90 -1.73 15.31
N TYR A 330 0.74 -0.48 14.94
CA TYR A 330 1.29 0.04 13.69
C TYR A 330 2.82 0.08 13.74
N THR A 331 3.36 0.65 14.79
CA THR A 331 4.80 0.67 15.03
C THR A 331 5.31 -0.73 15.42
N GLU A 332 4.56 -1.45 16.24
CA GLU A 332 4.99 -2.76 16.74
C GLU A 332 5.13 -3.81 15.63
N LEU A 333 4.25 -3.79 14.62
CA LEU A 333 4.24 -4.74 13.51
C LEU A 333 4.87 -4.20 12.22
N GLY A 334 5.31 -2.94 12.20
CA GLY A 334 5.97 -2.36 11.04
C GLY A 334 5.05 -2.14 9.85
N THR A 335 3.94 -1.40 10.03
CA THR A 335 2.94 -1.16 8.98
C THR A 335 3.38 -0.10 7.99
N ASP A 336 4.38 -0.39 7.18
CA ASP A 336 4.93 0.51 6.16
C ASP A 336 4.28 0.35 4.77
N LYS A 337 3.28 -0.54 4.65
CA LYS A 337 2.57 -0.83 3.41
C LYS A 337 1.09 -0.52 3.54
N VAL A 338 0.50 -0.07 2.44
CA VAL A 338 -0.91 0.27 2.33
C VAL A 338 -1.51 -0.38 1.11
N LEU A 339 -2.66 -1.03 1.26
CA LEU A 339 -3.44 -1.59 0.16
C LEU A 339 -4.64 -0.71 -0.13
N ALA A 340 -4.75 -0.26 -1.38
CA ALA A 340 -5.94 0.36 -1.94
C ALA A 340 -6.69 -0.66 -2.80
N TYR A 341 -7.99 -0.79 -2.58
CA TYR A 341 -8.88 -1.72 -3.28
C TYR A 341 -9.93 -0.98 -4.09
N ALA A 342 -10.18 -1.43 -5.30
CA ALA A 342 -11.30 -0.97 -6.10
C ALA A 342 -11.92 -2.13 -6.87
N ARG A 343 -13.25 -2.19 -6.90
CA ARG A 343 -14.00 -3.14 -7.73
C ARG A 343 -14.69 -2.41 -8.86
N PHE A 344 -14.41 -2.85 -10.08
CA PHE A 344 -15.08 -2.38 -11.28
C PHE A 344 -16.05 -3.45 -11.78
N ASP A 345 -17.32 -3.09 -11.89
CA ASP A 345 -18.36 -3.94 -12.44
C ASP A 345 -19.32 -3.13 -13.32
N ASP A 346 -20.03 -3.80 -14.21
CA ASP A 346 -20.99 -3.17 -15.12
C ASP A 346 -22.40 -3.11 -14.52
N SER A 347 -22.52 -2.66 -13.27
CA SER A 347 -23.82 -2.58 -12.60
C SER A 347 -24.70 -1.43 -13.09
N THR A 348 -24.08 -0.39 -13.71
CA THR A 348 -24.76 0.86 -14.08
C THR A 348 -24.56 1.27 -15.55
N LYS A 349 -23.94 0.44 -16.38
CA LYS A 349 -23.48 0.80 -17.75
C LYS A 349 -22.39 1.88 -17.79
N ASP A 350 -21.92 2.36 -16.64
CA ASP A 350 -20.81 3.32 -16.56
C ASP A 350 -19.47 2.68 -16.90
N PHE A 351 -19.36 1.36 -16.67
CA PHE A 351 -18.19 0.54 -16.98
C PHE A 351 -18.54 -0.55 -17.98
N PRO A 352 -18.54 -0.27 -19.27
CA PRO A 352 -18.90 -1.25 -20.29
C PRO A 352 -18.00 -2.49 -20.21
N THR A 353 -18.60 -3.67 -20.35
CA THR A 353 -17.88 -4.95 -20.28
C THR A 353 -16.96 -5.20 -21.47
N ASP A 354 -17.21 -4.51 -22.59
CA ASP A 354 -16.36 -4.53 -23.78
C ASP A 354 -15.13 -3.62 -23.68
N THR A 355 -15.00 -2.86 -22.59
CA THR A 355 -13.84 -2.00 -22.34
C THR A 355 -12.59 -2.83 -22.07
N LYS A 356 -11.50 -2.49 -22.74
CA LYS A 356 -10.16 -3.04 -22.49
C LYS A 356 -9.33 -2.03 -21.74
N PHE A 357 -8.34 -2.50 -21.00
CA PHE A 357 -7.39 -1.61 -20.34
C PHE A 357 -6.02 -2.28 -20.19
N ALA A 358 -4.98 -1.46 -20.21
CA ALA A 358 -3.59 -1.89 -20.03
C ALA A 358 -2.83 -1.06 -18.99
N GLN A 359 -3.52 -0.15 -18.32
CA GLN A 359 -2.96 0.67 -17.24
C GLN A 359 -3.90 0.70 -16.05
N VAL A 360 -3.29 0.70 -14.85
CA VAL A 360 -3.98 0.90 -13.57
C VAL A 360 -3.20 1.95 -12.80
N GLY A 361 -3.89 2.92 -12.21
CA GLY A 361 -3.21 3.96 -11.45
C GLY A 361 -4.05 4.52 -10.31
N ILE A 362 -3.42 5.41 -9.53
CA ILE A 362 -4.08 6.21 -8.51
C ILE A 362 -3.91 7.68 -8.88
N ILE A 363 -5.02 8.41 -8.93
CA ILE A 363 -5.05 9.86 -9.13
C ILE A 363 -5.62 10.55 -7.90
N LYS A 364 -5.01 11.66 -7.49
CA LYS A 364 -5.43 12.50 -6.37
C LYS A 364 -6.04 13.80 -6.89
N ASN A 365 -7.17 14.18 -6.33
CA ASN A 365 -7.83 15.47 -6.55
C ASN A 365 -8.06 15.86 -8.02
N PRO A 366 -8.56 14.97 -8.89
CA PRO A 366 -9.05 15.42 -10.17
C PRO A 366 -10.18 16.44 -9.95
N THR A 367 -10.27 17.47 -10.78
CA THR A 367 -11.37 18.44 -10.69
C THR A 367 -12.52 18.07 -11.62
N THR A 368 -13.69 18.66 -11.42
CA THR A 368 -14.83 18.49 -12.33
C THR A 368 -14.49 19.05 -13.72
N PHE A 369 -15.09 18.49 -14.77
CA PHE A 369 -14.80 18.85 -16.16
C PHE A 369 -14.83 20.36 -16.44
N SER A 370 -15.82 21.06 -15.88
CA SER A 370 -16.03 22.50 -16.11
C SER A 370 -15.19 23.41 -15.20
N SER A 371 -14.33 22.87 -14.34
CA SER A 371 -13.59 23.62 -13.33
C SER A 371 -12.12 23.19 -13.26
N ASN A 372 -11.24 24.15 -12.94
CA ASN A 372 -9.85 23.87 -12.57
C ASN A 372 -9.62 23.86 -11.05
N THR A 373 -10.65 24.15 -10.26
CA THR A 373 -10.52 24.34 -8.80
C THR A 373 -11.47 23.50 -7.97
N VAL A 374 -12.61 23.08 -8.54
CA VAL A 374 -13.60 22.25 -7.82
C VAL A 374 -13.21 20.79 -7.92
N VAL A 375 -12.74 20.23 -6.81
CA VAL A 375 -12.36 18.81 -6.73
C VAL A 375 -13.58 17.93 -6.97
N PHE A 376 -13.42 16.92 -7.79
CA PHE A 376 -14.44 15.90 -8.04
C PHE A 376 -14.57 14.98 -6.82
N THR A 377 -15.82 14.75 -6.35
CA THR A 377 -16.06 14.05 -5.08
C THR A 377 -16.96 12.83 -5.20
N GLU A 378 -17.56 12.57 -6.35
CA GLU A 378 -18.45 11.43 -6.56
C GLU A 378 -17.70 10.09 -6.40
N ASN A 379 -18.45 9.00 -6.23
CA ASN A 379 -17.88 7.68 -5.96
C ASN A 379 -17.16 7.05 -7.16
N GLN A 380 -17.49 7.48 -8.36
CA GLN A 380 -16.90 7.01 -9.61
C GLN A 380 -16.95 8.10 -10.65
N TYR A 381 -16.12 8.00 -11.66
CA TYR A 381 -16.17 8.86 -12.83
C TYR A 381 -15.93 8.10 -14.12
N SER A 382 -16.53 8.60 -15.20
CA SER A 382 -16.10 8.34 -16.56
C SER A 382 -15.28 9.51 -17.06
N SER A 383 -14.10 9.25 -17.59
CA SER A 383 -13.24 10.25 -18.23
C SER A 383 -13.33 10.19 -19.76
N LEU A 384 -14.33 9.49 -20.27
CA LEU A 384 -14.60 9.37 -21.70
C LEU A 384 -15.54 10.47 -22.17
N TYR A 385 -15.29 10.94 -23.38
CA TYR A 385 -16.29 11.65 -24.16
C TYR A 385 -17.29 10.64 -24.75
N ALA A 386 -18.49 11.06 -25.01
CA ALA A 386 -19.48 10.21 -25.63
C ALA A 386 -20.28 10.96 -26.74
N GLY A 387 -20.68 10.22 -27.73
CA GLY A 387 -21.61 10.68 -28.77
C GLY A 387 -22.73 9.66 -28.97
N ILE A 388 -23.99 10.07 -28.94
CA ILE A 388 -25.09 9.21 -29.36
C ILE A 388 -25.32 9.36 -30.85
N THR A 389 -25.49 8.23 -31.56
CA THR A 389 -25.56 8.21 -33.01
C THR A 389 -26.97 7.98 -33.51
N THR A 390 -27.39 8.69 -34.59
CA THR A 390 -28.60 8.36 -35.32
C THR A 390 -28.39 7.17 -36.25
N SER A 391 -27.24 7.15 -36.93
CA SER A 391 -26.86 6.11 -37.87
C SER A 391 -25.36 5.85 -37.78
N ILE A 392 -24.98 4.60 -38.00
CA ILE A 392 -23.60 4.18 -38.16
C ILE A 392 -23.51 3.27 -39.39
N SER A 393 -22.48 3.47 -40.20
CA SER A 393 -22.15 2.59 -41.33
C SER A 393 -20.78 1.98 -41.04
N GLY A 394 -20.68 0.66 -41.06
CA GLY A 394 -19.49 -0.08 -40.65
C GLY A 394 -19.48 -0.44 -39.15
N ASN A 395 -18.34 -0.91 -38.64
CA ASN A 395 -18.19 -1.34 -37.25
C ASN A 395 -17.03 -0.59 -36.62
N PRO A 396 -17.27 0.16 -35.53
CA PRO A 396 -16.19 0.75 -34.74
C PRO A 396 -15.24 -0.34 -34.15
N VAL A 397 -13.96 -0.07 -34.26
CA VAL A 397 -12.92 -0.93 -33.68
C VAL A 397 -12.32 -0.21 -32.48
N ILE A 398 -12.27 -0.88 -31.31
CA ILE A 398 -11.70 -0.30 -30.09
C ILE A 398 -10.24 0.06 -30.32
N GLY A 399 -9.88 1.31 -29.98
CA GLY A 399 -8.52 1.83 -30.12
C GLY A 399 -8.20 2.41 -31.48
N GLU A 400 -9.13 2.44 -32.45
CA GLU A 400 -8.89 3.12 -33.74
C GLU A 400 -9.02 4.64 -33.63
N GLU A 401 -8.22 5.35 -34.43
CA GLU A 401 -8.28 6.80 -34.52
C GLU A 401 -9.54 7.24 -35.29
N ILE A 402 -10.21 8.22 -34.71
CA ILE A 402 -11.41 8.85 -35.30
C ILE A 402 -11.22 10.35 -35.45
N GLU A 403 -11.86 10.93 -36.44
CA GLU A 403 -11.83 12.34 -36.67
C GLU A 403 -13.21 12.90 -37.05
N GLN A 404 -13.39 14.20 -36.82
CA GLN A 404 -14.55 14.98 -37.26
C GLN A 404 -14.08 16.30 -37.83
N THR A 405 -14.54 16.63 -39.04
CA THR A 405 -14.41 17.98 -39.56
C THR A 405 -15.44 18.87 -38.89
N ARG A 406 -15.01 19.85 -38.16
CA ARG A 406 -15.82 20.81 -37.41
C ARG A 406 -16.43 21.86 -38.36
N ALA A 407 -17.43 22.58 -37.88
CA ALA A 407 -18.07 23.67 -38.66
C ALA A 407 -17.08 24.80 -38.99
N ASP A 408 -16.01 24.99 -38.22
CA ASP A 408 -14.94 25.96 -38.47
C ASP A 408 -13.82 25.44 -39.40
N GLY A 409 -13.99 24.24 -39.98
CA GLY A 409 -13.04 23.60 -40.88
C GLY A 409 -11.84 22.93 -40.20
N LYS A 410 -11.76 22.95 -38.88
CA LYS A 410 -10.73 22.27 -38.09
C LYS A 410 -11.07 20.79 -37.89
N ILE A 411 -10.08 19.96 -37.66
CA ILE A 411 -10.26 18.52 -37.44
C ILE A 411 -10.12 18.21 -35.95
N ALA A 412 -11.19 17.71 -35.35
CA ALA A 412 -11.18 17.13 -34.03
C ALA A 412 -10.82 15.64 -34.12
N LYS A 413 -10.00 15.13 -33.20
CA LYS A 413 -9.48 13.76 -33.22
C LYS A 413 -9.70 13.05 -31.87
N GLY A 414 -9.78 11.72 -31.92
CA GLY A 414 -9.91 10.87 -30.76
C GLY A 414 -9.62 9.40 -31.06
N TYR A 415 -9.78 8.56 -30.07
CA TYR A 415 -9.72 7.11 -30.18
C TYR A 415 -11.01 6.47 -29.68
N VAL A 416 -11.52 5.47 -30.39
CA VAL A 416 -12.70 4.70 -29.95
C VAL A 416 -12.36 3.92 -28.68
N ALA A 417 -13.13 4.13 -27.62
CA ALA A 417 -13.04 3.33 -26.38
C ALA A 417 -14.09 2.21 -26.38
N SER A 418 -15.32 2.49 -26.80
CA SER A 418 -16.37 1.48 -26.95
C SER A 418 -17.51 1.99 -27.84
N TYR A 419 -18.30 1.07 -28.36
CA TYR A 419 -19.56 1.36 -29.02
C TYR A 419 -20.64 0.37 -28.57
N ASP A 420 -21.71 0.87 -27.98
CA ASP A 420 -22.87 0.06 -27.62
C ASP A 420 -23.96 0.22 -28.72
N SER A 421 -24.17 -0.86 -29.46
CA SER A 421 -25.14 -0.89 -30.58
C SER A 421 -26.60 -0.82 -30.10
N GLU A 422 -26.91 -1.18 -28.87
CA GLU A 422 -28.27 -1.10 -28.32
C GLU A 422 -28.64 0.33 -27.97
N THR A 423 -27.77 1.03 -27.24
CA THR A 423 -27.98 2.44 -26.87
C THR A 423 -27.50 3.40 -27.94
N LYS A 424 -26.73 2.92 -28.91
CA LYS A 424 -26.08 3.69 -29.98
C LYS A 424 -25.07 4.72 -29.46
N VAL A 425 -24.47 4.48 -28.30
CA VAL A 425 -23.49 5.36 -27.70
C VAL A 425 -22.10 4.96 -28.14
N LEU A 426 -21.38 5.87 -28.77
CA LEU A 426 -19.95 5.82 -29.07
C LEU A 426 -19.20 6.53 -27.94
N LYS A 427 -18.37 5.81 -27.19
CA LYS A 427 -17.46 6.40 -26.19
C LYS A 427 -16.06 6.50 -26.79
N TYR A 428 -15.40 7.62 -26.55
CA TYR A 428 -14.06 7.90 -27.08
C TYR A 428 -13.24 8.71 -26.09
N PHE A 429 -11.94 8.67 -26.22
CA PHE A 429 -11.03 9.55 -25.49
C PHE A 429 -10.15 10.33 -26.45
N ARG A 430 -9.57 11.43 -25.98
CA ARG A 430 -8.63 12.24 -26.72
C ARG A 430 -7.27 12.17 -26.03
N ASP A 431 -6.27 11.93 -26.85
CA ASP A 431 -4.88 11.99 -26.43
C ASP A 431 -4.23 13.19 -27.13
N ARG A 432 -3.61 14.06 -26.37
CA ARG A 432 -2.94 15.25 -26.92
C ARG A 432 -1.91 14.91 -27.98
N SER A 433 -1.30 13.72 -27.91
CA SER A 433 -0.37 13.23 -28.90
C SER A 433 -0.92 13.19 -30.33
N LEU A 434 -2.24 13.05 -30.48
CA LEU A 434 -2.90 13.08 -31.82
C LEU A 434 -2.73 14.41 -32.55
N TYR A 435 -2.38 15.46 -31.86
CA TYR A 435 -2.20 16.80 -32.39
C TYR A 435 -0.73 17.17 -32.60
N PHE A 436 0.21 16.27 -32.23
CA PHE A 436 1.61 16.40 -32.57
C PHE A 436 1.91 15.51 -33.77
N GLY A 437 2.44 16.05 -34.83
CA GLY A 437 2.75 15.30 -36.07
C GLY A 437 3.84 14.23 -35.90
N SER A 438 4.66 14.33 -34.89
CA SER A 438 5.56 13.31 -34.35
C SER A 438 5.83 13.65 -32.89
N ILE A 439 5.84 12.66 -32.02
CA ILE A 439 6.18 12.91 -30.63
C ILE A 439 7.67 13.13 -30.55
N ASN A 440 8.07 14.38 -30.49
CA ASN A 440 9.38 14.71 -29.94
C ASN A 440 9.37 14.42 -28.44
N GLU A 441 10.41 13.78 -27.95
CA GLU A 441 10.58 13.49 -26.52
C GLU A 441 10.76 14.75 -25.67
N ASP A 442 10.64 15.95 -26.29
CA ASP A 442 10.81 17.24 -25.64
C ASP A 442 9.54 17.60 -24.85
N GLU A 443 9.69 17.75 -23.51
CA GLU A 443 8.63 18.18 -22.59
C GLU A 443 8.04 19.56 -22.98
N THR A 444 8.79 20.37 -23.71
CA THR A 444 8.39 21.72 -24.15
C THR A 444 7.22 21.65 -25.11
N ASP A 445 7.24 20.73 -26.08
CA ASP A 445 6.15 20.56 -27.05
C ASP A 445 4.87 20.06 -26.38
N TYR A 446 5.01 19.21 -25.36
CA TYR A 446 3.90 18.70 -24.61
C TYR A 446 3.21 19.77 -23.76
N ASN A 447 3.99 20.66 -23.14
CA ASN A 447 3.48 21.81 -22.41
C ASN A 447 2.77 22.79 -23.33
N THR A 448 3.27 23.04 -24.54
CA THR A 448 2.69 23.92 -25.53
C THR A 448 1.31 23.43 -25.94
N VAL A 449 1.14 22.13 -26.24
CA VAL A 449 -0.17 21.57 -26.58
C VAL A 449 -1.12 21.51 -25.37
N SER A 450 -0.60 21.34 -24.13
CA SER A 450 -1.46 21.34 -22.95
C SER A 450 -2.11 22.70 -22.68
N ALA A 451 -1.48 23.77 -23.12
CA ALA A 451 -2.00 25.13 -23.03
C ALA A 451 -2.85 25.53 -24.23
N ASP A 452 -3.00 24.64 -25.24
CA ASP A 452 -3.29 25.08 -26.61
C ASP A 452 -4.74 24.96 -27.00
N SER A 453 -5.10 25.94 -27.81
CA SER A 453 -6.29 26.02 -28.64
C SER A 453 -6.34 24.98 -29.78
N ASN A 454 -5.33 24.13 -29.96
CA ASN A 454 -5.24 23.19 -31.08
C ASN A 454 -5.84 21.81 -30.79
N VAL A 455 -6.20 21.51 -29.54
CA VAL A 455 -6.95 20.31 -29.19
C VAL A 455 -8.45 20.60 -29.27
N TYR A 456 -9.08 20.12 -30.32
CA TYR A 456 -10.48 20.44 -30.63
C TYR A 456 -11.44 19.39 -30.10
N ASP A 457 -12.57 19.85 -29.53
CA ASP A 457 -13.71 19.00 -29.20
C ASP A 457 -14.53 18.66 -30.44
N PHE A 458 -15.14 17.47 -30.46
CA PHE A 458 -16.19 17.18 -31.45
C PHE A 458 -17.37 18.12 -31.22
N GLN A 459 -18.02 18.48 -32.29
CA GLN A 459 -19.16 19.43 -32.32
C GLN A 459 -20.41 18.75 -32.83
N SER A 460 -21.54 19.08 -32.22
CA SER A 460 -22.85 18.61 -32.68
C SER A 460 -23.19 19.03 -34.10
N ASN A 461 -22.79 20.24 -34.47
CA ASN A 461 -22.96 20.80 -35.81
C ASN A 461 -21.77 20.56 -36.76
N GLY A 462 -20.85 19.70 -36.39
CA GLY A 462 -19.75 19.24 -37.24
C GLY A 462 -20.18 18.20 -38.27
N GLY A 463 -19.25 17.74 -39.09
CA GLY A 463 -19.46 16.60 -39.97
C GLY A 463 -19.62 15.28 -39.21
N ASN A 464 -19.76 14.19 -39.94
CA ASN A 464 -19.77 12.85 -39.34
C ASN A 464 -18.46 12.56 -38.63
N ILE A 465 -18.51 11.73 -37.58
CA ILE A 465 -17.34 11.11 -36.99
C ILE A 465 -16.94 9.95 -37.90
N VAL A 466 -15.73 9.95 -38.39
CA VAL A 466 -15.20 8.94 -39.29
C VAL A 466 -13.97 8.27 -38.74
N SER A 467 -13.81 6.96 -38.97
CA SER A 467 -12.57 6.26 -38.71
C SER A 467 -11.52 6.68 -39.74
N VAL A 468 -10.31 7.01 -39.30
CA VAL A 468 -9.16 7.31 -40.16
C VAL A 468 -8.84 6.14 -41.10
N ASN A 469 -9.07 4.92 -40.63
CA ASN A 469 -8.88 3.69 -41.42
C ASN A 469 -10.09 3.34 -42.31
N GLY A 470 -11.16 4.11 -42.30
CA GLY A 470 -12.35 3.90 -43.10
C GLY A 470 -13.25 2.74 -42.67
N THR A 471 -13.09 2.25 -41.42
CA THR A 471 -13.87 1.13 -40.91
C THR A 471 -15.32 1.48 -40.60
N PHE A 472 -15.59 2.74 -40.22
CA PHE A 472 -16.96 3.23 -39.98
C PHE A 472 -17.12 4.73 -40.19
N THR A 473 -18.38 5.12 -40.30
CA THR A 473 -18.85 6.52 -40.29
C THR A 473 -20.07 6.60 -39.38
N ALA A 474 -20.10 7.57 -38.47
CA ALA A 474 -21.19 7.78 -37.52
C ALA A 474 -21.74 9.20 -37.61
N SER A 475 -23.07 9.34 -37.63
CA SER A 475 -23.78 10.63 -37.56
C SER A 475 -24.31 10.84 -36.14
N ILE A 476 -24.05 11.99 -35.55
CA ILE A 476 -24.50 12.34 -34.19
C ILE A 476 -26.00 12.68 -34.20
N ASP A 477 -26.71 12.23 -33.17
CA ASP A 477 -28.10 12.60 -32.91
C ASP A 477 -28.18 13.95 -32.19
N THR A 478 -28.14 15.03 -32.91
CA THR A 478 -28.16 16.40 -32.37
C THR A 478 -29.47 16.75 -31.66
N SER A 479 -30.51 15.92 -31.79
CA SER A 479 -31.78 16.12 -31.10
C SER A 479 -31.78 15.55 -29.67
N PHE A 480 -30.81 14.71 -29.35
CA PHE A 480 -30.76 14.01 -28.06
C PHE A 480 -30.18 14.89 -26.95
N ASN A 481 -31.02 15.20 -25.95
CA ASN A 481 -30.71 16.03 -24.79
C ASN A 481 -31.22 15.34 -23.51
N ALA A 482 -30.56 14.25 -23.10
CA ALA A 482 -30.96 13.45 -21.94
C ALA A 482 -29.78 12.64 -21.37
N ASN A 483 -30.00 12.01 -20.25
CA ASN A 483 -29.07 11.03 -19.65
C ASN A 483 -29.61 9.59 -19.69
N LYS A 484 -30.76 9.38 -20.34
CA LYS A 484 -31.42 8.06 -20.41
C LYS A 484 -31.93 7.81 -21.84
N VAL A 485 -31.90 6.54 -22.21
CA VAL A 485 -32.47 6.04 -23.47
C VAL A 485 -33.42 4.87 -23.20
N THR A 486 -34.43 4.70 -24.03
CA THR A 486 -35.33 3.54 -23.93
C THR A 486 -35.00 2.54 -25.04
N VAL A 487 -34.58 1.33 -24.65
CA VAL A 487 -34.24 0.22 -25.55
C VAL A 487 -35.13 -0.96 -25.21
N GLY A 488 -35.88 -1.49 -26.16
CA GLY A 488 -36.75 -2.65 -25.93
C GLY A 488 -37.76 -2.47 -24.80
N GLY A 489 -38.21 -1.23 -24.54
CA GLY A 489 -39.12 -0.91 -23.42
C GLY A 489 -38.46 -0.74 -22.08
N LYS A 490 -37.15 -0.91 -21.97
CA LYS A 490 -36.37 -0.64 -20.74
C LYS A 490 -35.70 0.71 -20.80
N VAL A 491 -35.79 1.46 -19.72
CA VAL A 491 -35.05 2.72 -19.55
C VAL A 491 -33.64 2.39 -19.08
N ILE A 492 -32.65 2.80 -19.85
CA ILE A 492 -31.22 2.63 -19.56
C ILE A 492 -30.65 4.01 -19.23
N ASP A 493 -30.00 4.14 -18.07
CA ASP A 493 -29.22 5.32 -17.69
C ASP A 493 -27.87 5.26 -18.40
N LEU A 494 -27.47 6.36 -19.04
CA LEU A 494 -26.22 6.43 -19.81
C LEU A 494 -25.02 6.88 -18.97
N GLY A 495 -25.23 7.20 -17.69
CA GLY A 495 -24.20 7.63 -16.75
C GLY A 495 -23.77 9.08 -16.90
N VAL A 496 -23.96 9.66 -18.08
CA VAL A 496 -23.61 11.06 -18.40
C VAL A 496 -24.78 11.78 -19.09
N THR A 497 -24.81 13.09 -18.96
CA THR A 497 -25.84 13.91 -19.61
C THR A 497 -25.37 14.35 -21.00
N PHE A 498 -26.15 14.06 -22.01
CA PHE A 498 -25.91 14.49 -23.39
C PHE A 498 -26.55 15.84 -23.64
N THR A 499 -25.86 16.67 -24.39
CA THR A 499 -26.35 17.93 -24.94
C THR A 499 -26.09 17.91 -26.43
N GLU A 500 -27.15 18.05 -27.22
CA GLU A 500 -27.08 17.95 -28.69
C GLU A 500 -26.31 16.71 -29.18
N GLY A 501 -26.55 15.57 -28.51
CA GLY A 501 -25.97 14.27 -28.86
C GLY A 501 -24.54 14.03 -28.42
N LEU A 502 -23.89 14.96 -27.74
CA LEU A 502 -22.54 14.82 -27.21
C LEU A 502 -22.52 14.95 -25.70
N ALA A 503 -21.63 14.21 -25.06
CA ALA A 503 -21.35 14.28 -23.61
C ALA A 503 -19.87 14.43 -23.33
N ASN A 504 -19.57 15.24 -22.32
CA ASN A 504 -18.20 15.48 -21.84
C ASN A 504 -17.82 14.49 -20.74
N PRO A 505 -16.53 14.29 -20.48
CA PRO A 505 -16.04 13.61 -19.28
C PRO A 505 -16.57 14.28 -18.00
N GLU A 506 -16.64 13.51 -16.92
CA GLU A 506 -17.01 14.06 -15.61
C GLU A 506 -15.85 14.79 -14.94
N ILE A 507 -14.62 14.41 -15.28
CA ILE A 507 -13.41 15.04 -14.73
C ILE A 507 -12.63 15.83 -15.79
N ASN A 508 -11.90 16.85 -15.31
CA ASN A 508 -10.96 17.60 -16.13
C ASN A 508 -9.62 16.86 -16.23
N LYS A 509 -9.33 16.31 -17.40
CA LYS A 509 -8.10 15.54 -17.69
C LYS A 509 -6.79 16.33 -17.60
N LYS A 510 -6.87 17.66 -17.43
CA LYS A 510 -5.69 18.52 -17.20
C LYS A 510 -5.32 18.63 -15.72
N THR A 511 -6.08 18.04 -14.81
CA THR A 511 -5.97 18.17 -13.36
C THR A 511 -5.79 16.81 -12.68
N GLY A 512 -5.48 16.86 -11.41
CA GLY A 512 -5.21 15.69 -10.57
C GLY A 512 -3.75 15.23 -10.65
N ASP A 513 -3.23 14.82 -9.51
CA ASP A 513 -1.86 14.32 -9.37
C ASP A 513 -1.85 12.79 -9.53
N ILE A 514 -1.03 12.29 -10.43
CA ILE A 514 -0.80 10.85 -10.56
C ILE A 514 0.12 10.40 -9.42
N ILE A 515 -0.41 9.60 -8.50
CA ILE A 515 0.33 9.09 -7.34
C ILE A 515 1.00 7.75 -7.64
N TYR A 516 0.35 6.94 -8.46
CA TYR A 516 0.81 5.61 -8.84
C TYR A 516 0.32 5.26 -10.24
N ILE A 517 1.13 4.56 -10.99
CA ILE A 517 0.78 3.99 -12.29
C ILE A 517 1.47 2.64 -12.47
N ASP A 518 0.76 1.69 -13.04
CA ASP A 518 1.27 0.38 -13.43
C ASP A 518 0.84 0.06 -14.87
N ASN A 519 1.82 -0.29 -15.70
CA ASN A 519 1.59 -0.73 -17.07
C ASN A 519 1.49 -2.26 -17.10
N ARG A 520 0.46 -2.79 -17.72
CA ARG A 520 0.11 -4.21 -17.70
C ARG A 520 -0.15 -4.75 -19.11
N PRO A 521 -0.07 -6.05 -19.31
CA PRO A 521 -0.66 -6.69 -20.47
C PRO A 521 -2.13 -6.30 -20.62
N LEU A 522 -2.60 -6.25 -21.87
CA LEU A 522 -3.99 -5.87 -22.16
C LEU A 522 -4.98 -6.81 -21.47
N VAL A 523 -5.84 -6.27 -20.66
CA VAL A 523 -6.95 -6.97 -20.02
C VAL A 523 -8.21 -6.74 -20.82
N THR A 524 -8.84 -7.81 -21.30
CA THR A 524 -10.12 -7.81 -21.98
C THR A 524 -11.18 -8.30 -21.00
N ARG A 525 -12.26 -7.51 -20.84
CA ARG A 525 -13.38 -7.86 -19.97
C ARG A 525 -14.42 -8.65 -20.73
N ASP A 526 -15.10 -9.57 -20.06
CA ASP A 526 -16.24 -10.34 -20.57
C ASP A 526 -17.54 -9.90 -19.87
N ILE A 527 -18.68 -10.24 -20.45
CA ILE A 527 -20.00 -10.02 -19.84
C ILE A 527 -20.03 -10.67 -18.46
N ARG A 528 -20.43 -9.91 -17.44
CA ARG A 528 -20.46 -10.28 -16.02
C ARG A 528 -19.11 -10.39 -15.32
N GLN A 529 -18.02 -10.09 -15.97
CA GLN A 529 -16.71 -10.02 -15.32
C GLN A 529 -16.67 -8.82 -14.36
N LYS A 530 -16.03 -9.03 -13.21
CA LYS A 530 -15.72 -7.99 -12.22
C LYS A 530 -14.22 -7.99 -12.01
N GLU A 531 -13.64 -6.81 -12.05
CA GLU A 531 -12.21 -6.63 -11.78
C GLU A 531 -12.02 -6.14 -10.35
N ASP A 532 -11.32 -6.93 -9.56
CA ASP A 532 -10.83 -6.55 -8.25
C ASP A 532 -9.38 -6.05 -8.39
N ILE A 533 -9.22 -4.75 -8.28
CA ILE A 533 -7.91 -4.11 -8.34
C ILE A 533 -7.39 -3.90 -6.92
N LYS A 534 -6.22 -4.47 -6.65
CA LYS A 534 -5.51 -4.33 -5.38
C LYS A 534 -4.16 -3.68 -5.66
N ILE A 535 -3.95 -2.47 -5.18
CA ILE A 535 -2.68 -1.73 -5.33
C ILE A 535 -2.03 -1.68 -3.95
N ILE A 536 -0.80 -2.18 -3.86
CA ILE A 536 0.01 -2.12 -2.64
C ILE A 536 1.07 -1.05 -2.83
N LEU A 537 1.01 -0.03 -1.98
CA LEU A 537 2.01 1.03 -1.89
C LEU A 537 2.95 0.72 -0.73
N GLU A 538 4.24 0.77 -0.98
CA GLU A 538 5.31 0.64 0.02
C GLU A 538 5.99 1.99 0.20
N PHE A 539 6.12 2.45 1.47
CA PHE A 539 6.61 3.78 1.82
C PHE A 539 8.07 3.76 2.33
#